data_64e864d1e791d57f388578e46ab1e490
#
_entry.id   64e864d1e791d57f388578e46ab1e490
#
_cell.length_a   1.000
_cell.length_b   1.000
_cell.length_c   1.000
_cell.angle_alpha   90.00
_cell.angle_beta   90.00
_cell.angle_gamma   90.00
#
_symmetry.space_group_name_H-M   'P 1'
#
loop_
_entity.id
_entity.type
_entity.pdbx_description
1 polymer ?
#
loop_
_entity_poly.entity_id
_entity_poly.type
_entity_poly.pdbx_seq_one_letter_code
_entity_poly.pdbx_strand_id
1 'polypeptide(L)'
;MFYSQVTDMPSLLNYEQALEHYNNTVPIRGSDLKPICEGANGRRKKHMQICKRITKQRGVVIACRLYDTDLLEFHPNGDIFITTGEWCSQSSLHFINALLPRRNFGIWANIQNRKAVLTIEGNALEPERREYAIGAGLTLRHVEGTDKWEVTKFEPNYSYKARRKVMNQKMQPVKQFITACIAFSKLYDLSDNTVRDEFRLGGYDMSLNLDPTGYDVLKDPNHDDYSKLVLDCLKYSYTEPDYWAASKGAIPRFDPDKIKNFVREIVKYTFVEDIFERVEVDRISNNGNEKYFGER
;
A
#
# COMPACT_ATOMS: atom_id res chain seq x y z
N MET A 1 -5.75 17.80 -4.98
CA MET A 1 -7.10 18.24 -4.57
C MET A 1 -7.82 17.13 -3.82
N PHE A 2 -7.33 16.77 -2.64
CA PHE A 2 -7.85 15.62 -1.87
C PHE A 2 -9.03 16.01 -0.96
N TYR A 3 -9.05 17.25 -0.49
CA TYR A 3 -9.95 17.71 0.60
C TYR A 3 -11.33 18.20 0.20
N SER A 4 -11.53 18.69 -1.00
CA SER A 4 -12.86 19.23 -1.38
C SER A 4 -13.90 18.16 -1.71
N GLN A 5 -13.55 16.87 -1.59
CA GLN A 5 -14.40 15.76 -2.03
C GLN A 5 -14.69 14.72 -0.94
N VAL A 6 -14.21 14.90 0.28
CA VAL A 6 -14.42 13.95 1.37
C VAL A 6 -15.20 14.65 2.47
N THR A 7 -16.46 14.31 2.59
CA THR A 7 -17.31 14.63 3.74
C THR A 7 -17.35 13.40 4.64
N ASP A 8 -17.43 13.62 5.94
CA ASP A 8 -17.75 12.59 6.94
C ASP A 8 -16.65 11.57 7.23
N MET A 9 -15.38 12.01 7.20
CA MET A 9 -14.30 11.19 7.76
C MET A 9 -14.52 11.00 9.27
N PRO A 10 -14.52 9.74 9.77
CA PRO A 10 -14.67 9.50 11.20
C PRO A 10 -13.45 10.02 11.96
N SER A 11 -13.67 10.48 13.18
CA SER A 11 -12.59 10.75 14.14
C SER A 11 -12.46 9.53 15.04
N LEU A 12 -11.30 8.86 14.99
CA LEU A 12 -11.07 7.59 15.68
C LEU A 12 -9.95 7.76 16.71
N LEU A 13 -10.27 7.50 17.98
CA LEU A 13 -9.34 7.62 19.11
C LEU A 13 -8.74 6.31 19.60
N ASN A 14 -9.50 5.21 19.41
CA ASN A 14 -9.15 3.92 20.00
C ASN A 14 -9.68 2.77 19.14
N TYR A 15 -9.35 1.55 19.57
CA TYR A 15 -9.74 0.32 18.89
C TYR A 15 -11.26 0.12 18.86
N GLU A 16 -11.95 0.44 19.93
CA GLU A 16 -13.41 0.26 20.07
C GLU A 16 -14.15 1.10 19.05
N GLN A 17 -13.79 2.38 18.92
CA GLN A 17 -14.39 3.28 17.92
C GLN A 17 -14.08 2.83 16.49
N ALA A 18 -12.84 2.39 16.25
CA ALA A 18 -12.45 1.87 14.94
C ALA A 18 -13.20 0.57 14.60
N LEU A 19 -13.37 -0.34 15.56
CA LEU A 19 -14.12 -1.58 15.41
C LEU A 19 -15.61 -1.32 15.18
N GLU A 20 -16.21 -0.41 15.93
CA GLU A 20 -17.60 0.01 15.77
C GLU A 20 -17.82 0.60 14.37
N HIS A 21 -16.95 1.54 13.95
CA HIS A 21 -17.02 2.11 12.62
C HIS A 21 -16.87 1.04 11.53
N TYR A 22 -15.93 0.09 11.68
CA TYR A 22 -15.79 -1.03 10.77
C TYR A 22 -17.07 -1.88 10.71
N ASN A 23 -17.70 -2.19 11.83
CA ASN A 23 -18.89 -3.04 11.87
C ASN A 23 -20.09 -2.32 11.22
N ASN A 24 -20.23 -1.03 11.42
CA ASN A 24 -21.32 -0.20 10.89
C ASN A 24 -21.13 0.17 9.40
N THR A 25 -19.90 0.06 8.88
CA THR A 25 -19.62 0.39 7.48
C THR A 25 -20.18 -0.69 6.55
N VAL A 26 -21.05 -0.29 5.62
CA VAL A 26 -21.62 -1.18 4.61
C VAL A 26 -20.63 -1.36 3.45
N PRO A 27 -20.33 -2.60 3.02
CA PRO A 27 -19.47 -2.86 1.89
C PRO A 27 -19.99 -2.23 0.59
N ILE A 28 -19.08 -1.98 -0.35
CA ILE A 28 -19.43 -1.55 -1.70
C ILE A 28 -20.13 -2.72 -2.41
N ARG A 29 -21.27 -2.45 -3.07
CA ARG A 29 -22.03 -3.47 -3.78
C ARG A 29 -21.13 -4.26 -4.76
N GLY A 30 -21.19 -5.58 -4.68
CA GLY A 30 -20.36 -6.49 -5.50
C GLY A 30 -18.91 -6.58 -5.04
N SER A 31 -18.61 -6.13 -3.81
CA SER A 31 -17.26 -6.18 -3.23
C SER A 31 -17.41 -6.15 -1.71
N ASP A 32 -16.48 -6.77 -0.99
CA ASP A 32 -16.44 -6.68 0.48
C ASP A 32 -15.58 -5.49 0.97
N LEU A 33 -15.16 -4.62 0.05
CA LEU A 33 -14.42 -3.41 0.41
C LEU A 33 -15.31 -2.47 1.23
N LYS A 34 -14.85 -2.13 2.43
CA LYS A 34 -15.52 -1.19 3.32
C LYS A 34 -14.87 0.20 3.19
N PRO A 35 -15.52 1.16 2.52
CA PRO A 35 -15.01 2.52 2.42
C PRO A 35 -15.10 3.20 3.77
N ILE A 36 -14.02 3.89 4.19
CA ILE A 36 -13.99 4.56 5.49
C ILE A 36 -14.89 5.78 5.57
N CYS A 37 -15.24 6.36 4.43
CA CYS A 37 -16.12 7.52 4.31
C CYS A 37 -16.85 7.54 2.97
N GLU A 38 -17.87 8.38 2.87
CA GLU A 38 -18.53 8.69 1.61
C GLU A 38 -17.91 9.94 0.97
N GLY A 39 -17.93 10.04 -0.33
CA GLY A 39 -17.50 11.26 -1.03
C GLY A 39 -18.62 12.29 -1.08
N ALA A 40 -18.30 13.53 -1.44
CA ALA A 40 -19.23 14.68 -1.48
C ALA A 40 -20.53 14.46 -2.28
N ASN A 41 -20.57 13.45 -3.14
CA ASN A 41 -21.76 13.08 -3.93
C ASN A 41 -22.34 11.71 -3.50
N GLY A 42 -22.12 11.28 -2.28
CA GLY A 42 -22.52 9.96 -1.79
C GLY A 42 -21.79 8.80 -2.45
N ARG A 43 -20.73 9.08 -3.24
CA ARG A 43 -19.93 8.05 -3.90
C ARG A 43 -18.88 7.53 -2.95
N ARG A 44 -18.94 6.24 -2.69
CA ARG A 44 -17.98 5.54 -1.83
C ARG A 44 -16.59 5.50 -2.46
N LYS A 45 -15.59 5.86 -1.69
CA LYS A 45 -14.19 5.96 -2.16
C LYS A 45 -13.48 4.62 -1.97
N LYS A 46 -13.31 3.86 -3.06
CA LYS A 46 -12.63 2.55 -3.03
C LYS A 46 -11.18 2.58 -2.52
N HIS A 47 -10.50 3.71 -2.67
CA HIS A 47 -9.10 3.87 -2.28
C HIS A 47 -8.90 4.27 -0.80
N MET A 48 -10.00 4.54 -0.08
CA MET A 48 -10.00 4.83 1.36
C MET A 48 -10.83 3.78 2.07
N GLN A 49 -10.19 2.88 2.80
CA GLN A 49 -10.84 1.69 3.34
C GLN A 49 -10.60 1.58 4.85
N ILE A 50 -11.55 0.93 5.52
CA ILE A 50 -11.36 0.39 6.85
C ILE A 50 -11.39 -1.14 6.76
N CYS A 51 -10.42 -1.82 7.36
CA CYS A 51 -10.20 -3.25 7.20
C CYS A 51 -9.85 -3.92 8.52
N LYS A 52 -10.22 -5.18 8.68
CA LYS A 52 -9.64 -6.05 9.71
C LYS A 52 -8.32 -6.64 9.21
N ARG A 53 -7.35 -6.75 10.13
CA ARG A 53 -6.09 -7.47 9.91
C ARG A 53 -5.88 -8.43 11.06
N ILE A 54 -5.36 -9.61 10.75
CA ILE A 54 -4.90 -10.54 11.78
C ILE A 54 -3.38 -10.43 11.82
N THR A 55 -2.83 -10.23 13.00
CA THR A 55 -1.40 -10.28 13.24
C THR A 55 -1.12 -11.37 14.27
N LYS A 56 -0.11 -12.23 14.04
CA LYS A 56 0.23 -13.31 14.98
C LYS A 56 0.59 -12.78 16.36
N GLN A 57 1.24 -11.63 16.41
CA GLN A 57 1.74 -11.05 17.67
C GLN A 57 0.69 -10.23 18.43
N ARG A 58 -0.28 -9.63 17.74
CA ARG A 58 -1.17 -8.60 18.31
C ARG A 58 -2.66 -8.89 18.15
N GLY A 59 -2.99 -10.05 17.56
CA GLY A 59 -4.38 -10.42 17.32
C GLY A 59 -5.04 -9.62 16.21
N VAL A 60 -6.35 -9.42 16.31
CA VAL A 60 -7.13 -8.67 15.32
C VAL A 60 -6.93 -7.18 15.52
N VAL A 61 -6.45 -6.49 14.49
CA VAL A 61 -6.33 -5.04 14.46
C VAL A 61 -7.27 -4.43 13.42
N ILE A 62 -7.66 -3.18 13.61
CA ILE A 62 -8.44 -2.42 12.64
C ILE A 62 -7.51 -1.43 11.94
N ALA A 63 -7.38 -1.58 10.63
CA ALA A 63 -6.52 -0.75 9.81
C ALA A 63 -7.32 0.24 8.96
N CYS A 64 -6.85 1.49 8.91
CA CYS A 64 -7.33 2.52 7.99
C CYS A 64 -6.33 2.65 6.84
N ARG A 65 -6.80 2.30 5.64
CA ARG A 65 -6.00 2.17 4.43
C ARG A 65 -6.28 3.31 3.45
N LEU A 66 -5.21 3.85 2.92
CA LEU A 66 -5.24 4.74 1.76
C LEU A 66 -4.51 4.06 0.60
N TYR A 67 -5.21 3.81 -0.51
CA TYR A 67 -4.76 2.96 -1.62
C TYR A 67 -4.32 1.58 -1.11
N ASP A 68 -3.05 1.24 -1.21
CA ASP A 68 -2.49 -0.04 -0.80
C ASP A 68 -1.70 0.01 0.52
N THR A 69 -1.73 1.17 1.22
CA THR A 69 -0.96 1.37 2.45
C THR A 69 -1.89 1.52 3.65
N ASP A 70 -1.70 0.69 4.67
CA ASP A 70 -2.34 0.86 5.96
C ASP A 70 -1.61 1.97 6.72
N LEU A 71 -2.25 3.14 6.85
CA LEU A 71 -1.62 4.34 7.43
C LEU A 71 -1.83 4.44 8.94
N LEU A 72 -2.95 3.90 9.44
CA LEU A 72 -3.25 3.77 10.86
C LEU A 72 -3.68 2.34 11.17
N GLU A 73 -3.22 1.80 12.28
CA GLU A 73 -3.66 0.51 12.82
C GLU A 73 -4.04 0.68 14.28
N PHE A 74 -5.28 0.37 14.62
CA PHE A 74 -5.80 0.41 15.99
C PHE A 74 -5.73 -0.99 16.58
N HIS A 75 -5.05 -1.12 17.72
CA HIS A 75 -4.78 -2.39 18.41
C HIS A 75 -5.66 -2.55 19.65
N PRO A 76 -6.09 -3.79 19.99
CA PRO A 76 -6.95 -4.04 21.15
C PRO A 76 -6.32 -3.62 22.51
N ASN A 77 -5.00 -3.50 22.56
CA ASN A 77 -4.28 -3.05 23.76
C ASN A 77 -4.26 -1.52 23.91
N GLY A 78 -5.00 -0.78 23.08
CA GLY A 78 -5.07 0.69 23.09
C GLY A 78 -3.94 1.38 22.31
N ASP A 79 -3.01 0.64 21.73
CA ASP A 79 -1.97 1.22 20.88
C ASP A 79 -2.52 1.59 19.50
N ILE A 80 -2.01 2.69 18.95
CA ILE A 80 -2.26 3.13 17.58
C ILE A 80 -0.91 3.17 16.87
N PHE A 81 -0.76 2.34 15.84
CA PHE A 81 0.40 2.39 14.98
C PHE A 81 0.13 3.34 13.81
N ILE A 82 1.03 4.26 13.55
CA ILE A 82 0.94 5.26 12.48
C ILE A 82 2.15 5.13 11.59
N THR A 83 1.93 5.05 10.28
CA THR A 83 3.01 5.06 9.28
C THR A 83 2.55 5.74 8.00
N THR A 84 3.46 6.30 7.24
CA THR A 84 3.18 6.72 5.86
C THR A 84 3.61 5.67 4.85
N GLY A 85 4.10 4.51 5.28
CA GLY A 85 4.66 3.49 4.39
C GLY A 85 5.80 4.03 3.53
N GLU A 86 6.53 5.04 4.06
CA GLU A 86 7.59 5.80 3.40
C GLU A 86 7.14 6.81 2.32
N TRP A 87 5.84 6.91 2.07
CA TRP A 87 5.31 7.91 1.17
C TRP A 87 5.14 9.25 1.89
N CYS A 88 6.07 10.17 1.64
CA CYS A 88 5.94 11.53 2.13
C CYS A 88 5.01 12.33 1.19
N SER A 89 3.71 12.02 1.21
CA SER A 89 2.71 12.69 0.38
C SER A 89 1.71 13.47 1.21
N GLN A 90 1.25 14.60 0.68
CA GLN A 90 0.18 15.40 1.31
C GLN A 90 -1.09 14.56 1.53
N SER A 91 -1.42 13.67 0.58
CA SER A 91 -2.60 12.82 0.68
C SER A 91 -2.55 11.89 1.89
N SER A 92 -1.39 11.26 2.17
CA SER A 92 -1.20 10.40 3.34
C SER A 92 -1.36 11.17 4.64
N LEU A 93 -0.74 12.36 4.73
CA LEU A 93 -0.81 13.19 5.93
C LEU A 93 -2.22 13.74 6.17
N HIS A 94 -2.89 14.13 5.11
CA HIS A 94 -4.27 14.57 5.20
C HIS A 94 -5.20 13.46 5.66
N PHE A 95 -5.00 12.24 5.17
CA PHE A 95 -5.78 11.08 5.60
C PHE A 95 -5.58 10.79 7.09
N ILE A 96 -4.32 10.79 7.56
CA ILE A 96 -3.99 10.63 8.99
C ILE A 96 -4.65 11.73 9.81
N ASN A 97 -4.49 13.01 9.40
CA ASN A 97 -5.05 14.15 10.11
C ASN A 97 -6.58 14.18 10.13
N ALA A 98 -7.23 13.58 9.14
CA ALA A 98 -8.68 13.50 9.10
C ALA A 98 -9.24 12.44 10.05
N LEU A 99 -8.47 11.38 10.29
CA LEU A 99 -8.88 10.26 11.15
C LEU A 99 -8.53 10.48 12.61
N LEU A 100 -7.40 11.12 12.90
CA LEU A 100 -7.03 11.45 14.28
C LEU A 100 -7.75 12.74 14.72
N PRO A 101 -8.23 12.80 15.96
CA PRO A 101 -8.99 13.93 16.48
C PRO A 101 -8.10 15.14 16.75
N ARG A 102 -7.71 15.82 15.70
CA ARG A 102 -6.76 16.92 15.68
C ARG A 102 -7.08 18.08 16.62
N ARG A 103 -8.37 18.43 16.71
CA ARG A 103 -8.76 19.68 17.39
C ARG A 103 -8.68 19.62 18.91
N ASN A 104 -8.81 18.42 19.48
CA ASN A 104 -8.94 18.27 20.93
C ASN A 104 -7.68 17.71 21.58
N PHE A 105 -6.71 17.22 20.83
CA PHE A 105 -5.62 16.40 21.36
C PHE A 105 -4.22 16.81 20.94
N GLY A 106 -4.08 17.98 20.30
CA GLY A 106 -2.76 18.53 19.96
C GLY A 106 -1.84 17.62 19.14
N ILE A 107 -2.43 16.79 18.27
CA ILE A 107 -1.68 15.84 17.44
C ILE A 107 -1.96 16.10 15.96
N TRP A 108 -0.90 16.22 15.13
CA TRP A 108 -1.08 16.35 13.67
C TRP A 108 0.14 15.89 12.89
N ALA A 109 -0.09 15.41 11.67
CA ALA A 109 0.95 15.04 10.73
C ALA A 109 1.20 16.15 9.71
N ASN A 110 2.46 16.44 9.41
CA ASN A 110 2.89 17.42 8.43
C ASN A 110 4.15 16.98 7.66
N ILE A 111 4.57 17.76 6.67
CA ILE A 111 5.86 17.56 5.98
C ILE A 111 6.86 18.57 6.51
N GLN A 112 7.98 18.08 7.03
CA GLN A 112 9.12 18.90 7.42
C GLN A 112 10.39 18.32 6.79
N ASN A 113 11.18 19.15 6.13
CA ASN A 113 12.42 18.73 5.48
C ASN A 113 12.27 17.46 4.61
N ARG A 114 11.19 17.37 3.82
CA ARG A 114 10.84 16.22 2.97
C ARG A 114 10.58 14.92 3.73
N LYS A 115 10.29 14.98 5.01
CA LYS A 115 9.90 13.83 5.84
C LYS A 115 8.48 14.03 6.35
N ALA A 116 7.74 12.94 6.44
CA ALA A 116 6.47 12.92 7.15
C ALA A 116 6.75 12.93 8.65
N VAL A 117 6.22 13.91 9.35
CA VAL A 117 6.43 14.13 10.78
C VAL A 117 5.09 14.20 11.48
N LEU A 118 4.95 13.47 12.58
CA LEU A 118 3.85 13.63 13.53
C LEU A 118 4.31 14.58 14.63
N THR A 119 3.54 15.63 14.85
CA THR A 119 3.75 16.57 15.94
C THR A 119 2.75 16.28 17.05
N ILE A 120 3.23 16.20 18.26
CA ILE A 120 2.43 16.12 19.48
C ILE A 120 2.70 17.40 20.27
N GLU A 121 1.68 18.24 20.44
CA GLU A 121 1.79 19.43 21.28
C GLU A 121 1.79 19.04 22.75
N GLY A 122 2.62 19.71 23.51
CA GLY A 122 2.57 19.69 24.95
C GLY A 122 1.31 20.37 25.48
N ASN A 123 0.94 20.04 26.68
CA ASN A 123 -0.14 20.73 27.41
C ASN A 123 0.42 21.84 28.32
N ALA A 124 -0.44 22.51 29.07
CA ALA A 124 -0.05 23.58 29.99
C ALA A 124 0.99 23.17 31.06
N LEU A 125 1.08 21.87 31.37
CA LEU A 125 2.02 21.32 32.38
C LEU A 125 3.32 20.80 31.71
N GLU A 126 3.26 20.39 30.48
CA GLU A 126 4.38 19.92 29.64
C GLU A 126 4.35 20.66 28.32
N PRO A 127 4.86 21.90 28.25
CA PRO A 127 4.71 22.74 27.07
C PRO A 127 5.59 22.31 25.89
N GLU A 128 6.39 21.25 26.04
CA GLU A 128 7.30 20.81 24.98
C GLU A 128 6.56 20.14 23.83
N ARG A 129 6.69 20.77 22.67
CA ARG A 129 6.29 20.19 21.39
C ARG A 129 7.28 19.08 21.01
N ARG A 130 6.77 17.89 20.77
CA ARG A 130 7.56 16.72 20.35
C ARG A 130 7.26 16.36 18.90
N GLU A 131 8.28 16.02 18.14
CA GLU A 131 8.19 15.73 16.72
C GLU A 131 8.83 14.38 16.40
N TYR A 132 8.10 13.53 15.66
CA TYR A 132 8.51 12.17 15.33
C TYR A 132 8.37 11.90 13.83
N ALA A 133 9.43 11.41 13.19
CA ALA A 133 9.35 10.97 11.80
C ALA A 133 8.52 9.68 11.69
N ILE A 134 7.43 9.71 10.93
CA ILE A 134 6.48 8.59 10.83
C ILE A 134 6.59 7.77 9.54
N GLY A 135 7.66 7.94 8.77
CA GLY A 135 7.89 7.16 7.55
C GLY A 135 7.94 5.66 7.83
N ALA A 136 8.70 5.25 8.82
CA ALA A 136 8.87 3.87 9.24
C ALA A 136 7.76 3.35 10.13
N GLY A 137 7.27 4.20 10.98
CA GLY A 137 6.21 3.91 11.92
C GLY A 137 6.47 4.45 13.31
N LEU A 138 5.38 4.76 13.97
CA LEU A 138 5.31 5.26 15.32
C LEU A 138 4.14 4.57 16.00
N THR A 139 4.36 4.01 17.19
CA THR A 139 3.26 3.51 18.03
C THR A 139 3.04 4.49 19.18
N LEU A 140 1.80 4.89 19.33
CA LEU A 140 1.39 5.79 20.39
C LEU A 140 0.09 5.31 21.04
N ARG A 141 -0.19 5.81 22.23
CA ARG A 141 -1.39 5.51 23.00
C ARG A 141 -1.99 6.80 23.52
N HIS A 142 -3.28 6.94 23.42
CA HIS A 142 -4.03 7.98 24.10
C HIS A 142 -4.15 7.61 25.59
N VAL A 143 -3.79 8.53 26.48
CA VAL A 143 -3.92 8.32 27.93
C VAL A 143 -5.37 8.64 28.32
N GLU A 144 -6.11 7.61 28.69
CA GLU A 144 -7.53 7.72 29.01
C GLU A 144 -7.81 8.78 30.09
N GLY A 145 -8.86 9.58 29.88
CA GLY A 145 -9.22 10.67 30.79
C GLY A 145 -8.32 11.91 30.72
N THR A 146 -7.42 11.97 29.74
CA THR A 146 -6.53 13.11 29.53
C THR A 146 -6.45 13.48 28.05
N ASP A 147 -5.88 14.65 27.75
CA ASP A 147 -5.56 15.05 26.37
C ASP A 147 -4.10 14.66 25.99
N LYS A 148 -3.55 13.64 26.67
CA LYS A 148 -2.15 13.25 26.47
C LYS A 148 -1.98 12.06 25.54
N TRP A 149 -0.87 12.10 24.80
CA TRP A 149 -0.40 11.00 23.99
C TRP A 149 0.96 10.53 24.47
N GLU A 150 1.09 9.23 24.66
CA GLU A 150 2.36 8.57 24.96
C GLU A 150 2.88 7.85 23.73
N VAL A 151 4.15 8.06 23.41
CA VAL A 151 4.85 7.30 22.38
C VAL A 151 5.37 6.03 23.04
N THR A 152 4.76 4.89 22.70
CA THR A 152 5.10 3.58 23.26
C THR A 152 6.21 2.90 22.47
N LYS A 153 6.31 3.18 21.17
CA LYS A 153 7.40 2.67 20.32
C LYS A 153 7.70 3.67 19.21
N PHE A 154 8.97 3.93 19.01
CA PHE A 154 9.47 4.75 17.90
C PHE A 154 10.65 4.04 17.23
N GLU A 155 10.59 3.90 15.90
CA GLU A 155 11.64 3.28 15.10
C GLU A 155 12.38 4.34 14.26
N PRO A 156 13.31 5.11 14.88
CA PRO A 156 13.93 6.27 14.23
C PRO A 156 14.84 5.91 13.05
N ASN A 157 15.32 4.67 13.01
CA ASN A 157 16.31 4.22 12.02
C ASN A 157 15.69 3.54 10.81
N TYR A 158 14.38 3.56 10.68
CA TYR A 158 13.72 3.01 9.52
C TYR A 158 13.99 3.92 8.31
N SER A 159 14.95 3.57 7.53
CA SER A 159 15.45 4.40 6.43
C SER A 159 14.96 3.83 5.10
N TYR A 160 14.20 4.64 4.35
CA TYR A 160 13.91 4.39 2.93
C TYR A 160 15.18 3.96 2.15
N LYS A 161 16.34 4.51 2.52
CA LYS A 161 17.62 4.12 1.94
C LYS A 161 17.98 2.67 2.24
N ALA A 162 17.71 2.16 3.45
CA ALA A 162 17.98 0.77 3.82
C ALA A 162 17.09 -0.18 3.02
N ARG A 163 15.79 0.05 2.98
CA ARG A 163 14.87 -0.74 2.13
C ARG A 163 15.25 -0.69 0.67
N ARG A 164 15.53 0.50 0.15
CA ARG A 164 15.97 0.65 -1.24
C ARG A 164 17.26 -0.12 -1.51
N LYS A 165 18.19 -0.14 -0.53
CA LYS A 165 19.43 -0.93 -0.63
C LYS A 165 19.12 -2.42 -0.70
N VAL A 166 18.30 -2.95 0.22
CA VAL A 166 17.87 -4.35 0.23
C VAL A 166 17.13 -4.69 -1.06
N MET A 167 16.13 -3.90 -1.45
CA MET A 167 15.40 -4.09 -2.69
C MET A 167 16.35 -4.13 -3.90
N ASN A 168 17.29 -3.18 -3.99
CA ASN A 168 18.25 -3.15 -5.09
C ASN A 168 19.15 -4.39 -5.10
N GLN A 169 19.56 -4.89 -3.92
CA GLN A 169 20.34 -6.12 -3.81
C GLN A 169 19.54 -7.33 -4.32
N LYS A 170 18.28 -7.48 -3.89
CA LYS A 170 17.41 -8.56 -4.33
C LYS A 170 17.00 -8.45 -5.80
N MET A 171 16.97 -7.24 -6.36
CA MET A 171 16.71 -6.98 -7.79
C MET A 171 17.92 -7.26 -8.70
N GLN A 172 19.16 -7.28 -8.17
CA GLN A 172 20.34 -7.50 -9.01
C GLN A 172 20.33 -8.83 -9.77
N PRO A 173 20.04 -9.99 -9.11
CA PRO A 173 20.03 -11.29 -9.79
C PRO A 173 18.98 -11.40 -10.90
N VAL A 174 17.89 -10.62 -10.81
CA VAL A 174 16.76 -10.71 -11.73
C VAL A 174 16.76 -9.64 -12.84
N LYS A 175 17.81 -8.84 -12.94
CA LYS A 175 17.93 -7.82 -14.01
C LYS A 175 17.94 -8.41 -15.42
N GLN A 176 18.50 -9.60 -15.57
CA GLN A 176 18.56 -10.28 -16.86
C GLN A 176 17.15 -10.64 -17.36
N PHE A 177 16.26 -11.04 -16.46
CA PHE A 177 14.84 -11.28 -16.79
C PHE A 177 14.16 -10.02 -17.34
N ILE A 178 14.34 -8.86 -16.68
CA ILE A 178 13.78 -7.58 -17.16
C ILE A 178 14.32 -7.26 -18.57
N THR A 179 15.63 -7.47 -18.80
CA THR A 179 16.23 -7.25 -20.10
C THR A 179 15.68 -8.19 -21.15
N ALA A 180 15.49 -9.47 -20.81
CA ALA A 180 14.86 -10.46 -21.67
C ALA A 180 13.42 -10.06 -22.03
N CYS A 181 12.60 -9.71 -21.05
CA CYS A 181 11.21 -9.25 -21.31
C CYS A 181 11.17 -8.04 -22.25
N ILE A 182 12.06 -7.06 -22.06
CA ILE A 182 12.15 -5.88 -22.94
C ILE A 182 12.63 -6.29 -24.35
N ALA A 183 13.52 -7.26 -24.48
CA ALA A 183 13.92 -7.78 -25.77
C ALA A 183 12.79 -8.54 -26.49
N PHE A 184 12.12 -9.44 -25.76
CA PHE A 184 10.96 -10.18 -26.27
C PHE A 184 9.80 -9.28 -26.67
N SER A 185 9.54 -8.21 -25.90
CA SER A 185 8.45 -7.26 -26.23
C SER A 185 8.60 -6.63 -27.61
N LYS A 186 9.83 -6.54 -28.14
CA LYS A 186 10.11 -5.97 -29.47
C LYS A 186 9.84 -6.95 -30.62
N LEU A 187 9.63 -8.23 -30.33
CA LEU A 187 9.35 -9.25 -31.34
C LEU A 187 7.87 -9.28 -31.73
N TYR A 188 7.00 -8.65 -30.95
CA TYR A 188 5.55 -8.62 -31.20
C TYR A 188 5.17 -7.36 -31.97
N ASP A 189 4.52 -7.56 -33.11
CA ASP A 189 3.93 -6.47 -33.88
C ASP A 189 2.54 -6.12 -33.33
N LEU A 190 2.50 -5.13 -32.45
CA LEU A 190 1.25 -4.67 -31.87
C LEU A 190 0.39 -3.81 -32.82
N SER A 191 0.77 -3.65 -34.09
CA SER A 191 -0.12 -3.14 -35.13
C SER A 191 -1.09 -4.22 -35.62
N ASP A 192 -0.76 -5.50 -35.49
CA ASP A 192 -1.63 -6.63 -35.76
C ASP A 192 -2.69 -6.82 -34.65
N ASN A 193 -3.96 -6.83 -35.07
CA ASN A 193 -5.08 -7.02 -34.14
C ASN A 193 -5.06 -8.40 -33.46
N THR A 194 -4.67 -9.45 -34.19
CA THR A 194 -4.62 -10.81 -33.64
C THR A 194 -3.60 -10.90 -32.49
N VAL A 195 -2.42 -10.30 -32.68
CA VAL A 195 -1.39 -10.22 -31.66
C VAL A 195 -1.87 -9.39 -30.46
N ARG A 196 -2.55 -8.28 -30.71
CA ARG A 196 -3.11 -7.43 -29.63
C ARG A 196 -4.12 -8.15 -28.77
N ASP A 197 -5.02 -8.92 -29.39
CA ASP A 197 -6.09 -9.61 -28.68
C ASP A 197 -5.54 -10.66 -27.71
N GLU A 198 -4.42 -11.31 -28.02
CA GLU A 198 -3.74 -12.24 -27.09
C GLU A 198 -3.28 -11.55 -25.78
N PHE A 199 -2.81 -10.31 -25.89
CA PHE A 199 -2.35 -9.55 -24.70
C PHE A 199 -3.49 -8.79 -24.02
N ARG A 200 -4.48 -8.32 -24.75
CA ARG A 200 -5.64 -7.58 -24.24
C ARG A 200 -6.50 -8.40 -23.31
N LEU A 201 -6.77 -9.66 -23.64
CA LEU A 201 -7.57 -10.58 -22.82
C LEU A 201 -6.84 -10.99 -21.53
N GLY A 202 -5.49 -10.97 -21.53
CA GLY A 202 -4.69 -11.29 -20.35
C GLY A 202 -4.55 -10.16 -19.32
N GLY A 203 -4.87 -8.92 -19.70
CA GLY A 203 -4.58 -7.73 -18.87
C GLY A 203 -5.65 -7.40 -17.82
N TYR A 204 -6.85 -7.96 -17.91
CA TYR A 204 -7.96 -7.58 -17.04
C TYR A 204 -8.10 -8.41 -15.75
N ASP A 205 -7.46 -9.56 -15.67
CA ASP A 205 -7.69 -10.50 -14.54
C ASP A 205 -6.41 -11.07 -13.92
N MET A 206 -5.30 -10.35 -14.05
CA MET A 206 -4.10 -10.72 -13.30
C MET A 206 -4.16 -10.15 -11.89
N SER A 207 -4.96 -10.77 -11.02
CA SER A 207 -4.47 -11.00 -9.68
C SER A 207 -3.16 -11.77 -9.87
N LEU A 208 -2.03 -11.08 -9.76
CA LEU A 208 -0.71 -11.70 -9.72
C LEU A 208 -0.82 -12.81 -8.65
N ASN A 209 -0.96 -14.07 -9.10
CA ASN A 209 -0.66 -15.20 -8.26
C ASN A 209 0.85 -15.12 -8.02
N LEU A 210 1.22 -14.28 -7.05
CA LEU A 210 2.60 -14.05 -6.66
C LEU A 210 3.03 -15.33 -5.93
N ASP A 211 3.52 -16.29 -6.69
CA ASP A 211 4.15 -17.47 -6.14
C ASP A 211 5.60 -17.10 -5.79
N PRO A 212 6.05 -17.39 -4.57
CA PRO A 212 7.43 -17.19 -4.15
C PRO A 212 8.47 -17.98 -4.97
N THR A 213 8.08 -19.12 -5.51
CA THR A 213 8.93 -19.87 -6.46
C THR A 213 9.25 -19.05 -7.70
N GLY A 214 8.43 -18.06 -8.03
CA GLY A 214 8.65 -17.13 -9.13
C GLY A 214 9.98 -16.37 -9.06
N TYR A 215 10.52 -16.11 -7.87
CA TYR A 215 11.83 -15.46 -7.76
C TYR A 215 12.97 -16.35 -8.27
N ASP A 216 12.91 -17.65 -8.07
CA ASP A 216 13.93 -18.58 -8.59
C ASP A 216 13.82 -18.72 -10.10
N VAL A 217 12.60 -18.75 -10.63
CA VAL A 217 12.34 -18.70 -12.08
C VAL A 217 12.93 -17.43 -12.71
N LEU A 218 12.79 -16.26 -12.07
CA LEU A 218 13.35 -14.99 -12.57
C LEU A 218 14.88 -15.03 -12.75
N LYS A 219 15.59 -15.88 -12.02
CA LYS A 219 17.05 -15.95 -12.02
C LYS A 219 17.61 -16.96 -13.04
N ASP A 220 16.83 -17.96 -13.40
CA ASP A 220 17.29 -19.08 -14.21
C ASP A 220 16.58 -19.12 -15.58
N PRO A 221 17.24 -18.64 -16.65
CA PRO A 221 16.67 -18.71 -18.00
C PRO A 221 16.38 -20.11 -18.53
N ASN A 222 16.93 -21.16 -17.88
CA ASN A 222 16.72 -22.56 -18.27
C ASN A 222 15.59 -23.21 -17.46
N HIS A 223 14.98 -22.49 -16.52
CA HIS A 223 13.83 -23.00 -15.77
C HIS A 223 12.64 -23.24 -16.68
N ASP A 224 11.94 -24.37 -16.51
CA ASP A 224 10.81 -24.76 -17.38
C ASP A 224 9.70 -23.70 -17.46
N ASP A 225 9.47 -22.98 -16.36
CA ASP A 225 8.46 -21.92 -16.27
C ASP A 225 8.96 -20.54 -16.72
N TYR A 226 10.22 -20.39 -17.13
CA TYR A 226 10.80 -19.07 -17.46
C TYR A 226 10.05 -18.39 -18.61
N SER A 227 9.80 -19.12 -19.69
CA SER A 227 9.08 -18.59 -20.87
C SER A 227 7.65 -18.20 -20.54
N LYS A 228 6.97 -18.98 -19.70
CA LYS A 228 5.64 -18.67 -19.20
C LYS A 228 5.65 -17.38 -18.39
N LEU A 229 6.62 -17.22 -17.48
CA LEU A 229 6.73 -16.02 -16.65
C LEU A 229 7.06 -14.77 -17.50
N VAL A 230 7.86 -14.91 -18.56
CA VAL A 230 8.09 -13.84 -19.55
C VAL A 230 6.76 -13.42 -20.21
N LEU A 231 5.97 -14.39 -20.68
CA LEU A 231 4.68 -14.10 -21.30
C LEU A 231 3.70 -13.41 -20.32
N ASP A 232 3.64 -13.87 -19.08
CA ASP A 232 2.80 -13.27 -18.03
C ASP A 232 3.24 -11.84 -17.73
N CYS A 233 4.55 -11.59 -17.67
CA CYS A 233 5.10 -10.25 -17.52
C CYS A 233 4.73 -9.33 -18.69
N LEU A 234 4.77 -9.83 -19.93
CA LEU A 234 4.38 -9.07 -21.11
C LEU A 234 2.87 -8.76 -21.10
N LYS A 235 2.04 -9.73 -20.77
CA LYS A 235 0.58 -9.52 -20.59
C LYS A 235 0.30 -8.44 -19.55
N TYR A 236 0.98 -8.48 -18.41
CA TYR A 236 0.84 -7.45 -17.37
C TYR A 236 1.31 -6.06 -17.85
N SER A 237 2.35 -6.00 -18.67
CA SER A 237 2.92 -4.75 -19.15
C SER A 237 2.19 -4.14 -20.35
N TYR A 238 1.29 -4.89 -20.99
CA TYR A 238 0.50 -4.39 -22.11
C TYR A 238 -0.32 -3.17 -21.71
N THR A 239 -0.31 -2.15 -22.56
CA THR A 239 -0.97 -0.87 -22.28
C THR A 239 -1.60 -0.33 -23.56
N GLU A 240 -2.93 -0.19 -23.54
CA GLU A 240 -3.67 0.51 -24.57
C GLU A 240 -3.42 2.02 -24.48
N PRO A 241 -3.31 2.74 -25.61
CA PRO A 241 -3.32 4.18 -25.60
C PRO A 241 -4.67 4.71 -25.12
N ASP A 242 -4.66 5.85 -24.41
CA ASP A 242 -5.90 6.54 -24.11
C ASP A 242 -6.60 7.03 -25.39
N TYR A 243 -7.88 7.41 -25.28
CA TYR A 243 -8.69 7.84 -26.43
C TYR A 243 -8.02 8.94 -27.25
N TRP A 244 -7.40 9.93 -26.59
CA TRP A 244 -6.75 11.05 -27.25
C TRP A 244 -5.45 10.65 -27.97
N ALA A 245 -4.66 9.77 -27.35
CA ALA A 245 -3.45 9.25 -27.97
C ALA A 245 -3.81 8.34 -29.17
N ALA A 246 -4.80 7.48 -29.02
CA ALA A 246 -5.31 6.62 -30.10
C ALA A 246 -5.82 7.44 -31.29
N SER A 247 -6.56 8.52 -31.06
CA SER A 247 -7.04 9.42 -32.12
C SER A 247 -5.91 10.12 -32.89
N LYS A 248 -4.71 10.18 -32.33
CA LYS A 248 -3.49 10.69 -32.97
C LYS A 248 -2.61 9.59 -33.56
N GLY A 249 -3.12 8.37 -33.65
CA GLY A 249 -2.40 7.24 -34.25
C GLY A 249 -1.43 6.53 -33.32
N ALA A 250 -1.52 6.75 -32.00
CA ALA A 250 -0.72 5.97 -31.05
C ALA A 250 -1.21 4.51 -31.07
N ILE A 251 -0.26 3.57 -31.07
CA ILE A 251 -0.49 2.13 -31.00
C ILE A 251 -0.29 1.62 -29.57
N PRO A 252 -0.89 0.48 -29.20
CA PRO A 252 -0.59 -0.20 -27.95
C PRO A 252 0.90 -0.50 -27.79
N ARG A 253 1.35 -0.63 -26.56
CA ARG A 253 2.75 -0.89 -26.26
C ARG A 253 2.92 -1.74 -25.01
N PHE A 254 4.06 -2.38 -24.87
CA PHE A 254 4.53 -2.91 -23.60
C PHE A 254 5.24 -1.80 -22.82
N ASP A 255 4.75 -1.53 -21.61
CA ASP A 255 5.31 -0.48 -20.75
C ASP A 255 6.52 -1.03 -19.96
N PRO A 256 7.75 -0.52 -20.20
CA PRO A 256 8.93 -1.00 -19.49
C PRO A 256 8.88 -0.78 -17.97
N ASP A 257 8.14 0.21 -17.50
CA ASP A 257 8.00 0.45 -16.07
C ASP A 257 7.03 -0.55 -15.44
N LYS A 258 6.00 -0.99 -16.15
CA LYS A 258 5.17 -2.11 -15.73
C LYS A 258 5.96 -3.42 -15.68
N ILE A 259 6.85 -3.69 -16.65
CA ILE A 259 7.76 -4.85 -16.62
C ILE A 259 8.60 -4.83 -15.33
N LYS A 260 9.21 -3.69 -15.01
CA LYS A 260 9.99 -3.54 -13.76
C LYS A 260 9.11 -3.70 -12.52
N ASN A 261 7.89 -3.18 -12.54
CA ASN A 261 6.97 -3.28 -11.42
C ASN A 261 6.50 -4.71 -11.20
N PHE A 262 6.23 -5.49 -12.26
CA PHE A 262 5.92 -6.91 -12.17
C PHE A 262 7.01 -7.68 -11.41
N VAL A 263 8.26 -7.51 -11.82
CA VAL A 263 9.40 -8.16 -11.15
C VAL A 263 9.56 -7.66 -9.70
N ARG A 264 9.36 -6.37 -9.46
CA ARG A 264 9.42 -5.80 -8.11
C ARG A 264 8.36 -6.39 -7.19
N GLU A 265 7.16 -6.62 -7.66
CA GLU A 265 6.10 -7.22 -6.85
C GLU A 265 6.45 -8.66 -6.47
N ILE A 266 7.01 -9.47 -7.38
CA ILE A 266 7.53 -10.81 -7.05
C ILE A 266 8.63 -10.72 -5.98
N VAL A 267 9.61 -9.83 -6.16
CA VAL A 267 10.72 -9.64 -5.20
C VAL A 267 10.19 -9.18 -3.84
N LYS A 268 9.25 -8.24 -3.80
CA LYS A 268 8.63 -7.79 -2.55
C LYS A 268 7.89 -8.91 -1.84
N TYR A 269 7.16 -9.70 -2.60
CA TYR A 269 6.41 -10.83 -2.07
C TYR A 269 7.33 -11.90 -1.49
N THR A 270 8.40 -12.23 -2.20
CA THR A 270 9.38 -13.25 -1.77
C THR A 270 10.18 -12.81 -0.54
N PHE A 271 10.53 -11.53 -0.45
CA PHE A 271 11.40 -10.99 0.60
C PHE A 271 10.70 -9.93 1.46
N VAL A 272 9.42 -10.15 1.74
CA VAL A 272 8.62 -9.17 2.51
C VAL A 272 9.23 -8.89 3.87
N GLU A 273 9.73 -9.91 4.56
CA GLU A 273 10.38 -9.77 5.87
C GLU A 273 11.68 -8.97 5.78
N ASP A 274 12.56 -9.31 4.82
CA ASP A 274 13.84 -8.63 4.62
C ASP A 274 13.66 -7.16 4.22
N ILE A 275 12.65 -6.89 3.39
CA ILE A 275 12.43 -5.55 2.82
C ILE A 275 11.65 -4.66 3.77
N PHE A 276 10.68 -5.22 4.49
CA PHE A 276 9.75 -4.43 5.27
C PHE A 276 9.89 -4.58 6.77
N GLU A 277 10.76 -5.49 7.25
CA GLU A 277 10.92 -5.80 8.69
C GLU A 277 9.56 -5.97 9.43
N ARG A 278 8.52 -6.21 8.67
CA ARG A 278 7.18 -6.46 9.16
C ARG A 278 6.93 -7.93 9.08
N VAL A 279 7.15 -8.59 10.18
CA VAL A 279 6.66 -9.93 10.39
C VAL A 279 5.14 -9.85 10.51
N GLU A 280 4.43 -10.55 9.62
CA GLU A 280 3.12 -11.12 9.89
C GLU A 280 1.92 -10.15 9.92
N VAL A 281 1.55 -9.64 8.77
CA VAL A 281 0.18 -9.11 8.60
C VAL A 281 -0.57 -10.00 7.64
N ASP A 282 -1.37 -10.90 8.19
CA ASP A 282 -2.38 -11.59 7.42
C ASP A 282 -3.43 -10.57 6.98
N ARG A 283 -3.46 -10.26 5.71
CA ARG A 283 -4.54 -9.45 5.15
C ARG A 283 -5.74 -10.35 4.93
N ILE A 284 -6.71 -10.25 5.81
CA ILE A 284 -8.07 -10.68 5.46
C ILE A 284 -8.56 -9.67 4.44
N SER A 285 -8.66 -10.07 3.16
CA SER A 285 -9.42 -9.28 2.21
C SER A 285 -10.86 -9.22 2.69
N ASN A 286 -11.55 -8.13 2.42
CA ASN A 286 -12.97 -8.02 2.76
C ASN A 286 -13.83 -9.09 2.05
N ASN A 287 -13.26 -9.88 1.12
CA ASN A 287 -13.92 -10.99 0.41
C ASN A 287 -13.79 -12.33 1.15
N GLY A 288 -13.34 -12.35 2.39
CA GLY A 288 -13.03 -13.60 3.06
C GLY A 288 -11.87 -14.38 2.42
N ASN A 289 -11.32 -13.90 1.31
CA ASN A 289 -10.12 -14.45 0.72
C ASN A 289 -8.93 -13.92 1.49
N GLU A 290 -8.35 -14.78 2.30
CA GLU A 290 -7.09 -14.51 2.99
C GLU A 290 -5.98 -14.33 1.96
N LYS A 291 -5.50 -13.09 1.82
CA LYS A 291 -4.23 -12.85 1.11
C LYS A 291 -3.16 -12.75 2.16
N TYR A 292 -2.42 -13.82 2.31
CA TYR A 292 -1.28 -13.88 3.21
C TYR A 292 -0.13 -13.06 2.63
N PHE A 293 0.33 -12.10 3.42
CA PHE A 293 1.63 -11.46 3.23
C PHE A 293 2.45 -11.81 4.46
N GLY A 294 3.32 -12.80 4.36
CA GLY A 294 4.32 -13.07 5.38
C GLY A 294 4.12 -14.32 6.22
N GLU A 295 3.50 -15.37 5.72
CA GLU A 295 3.73 -16.70 6.28
C GLU A 295 4.68 -17.49 5.37
N ARG A 296 5.90 -17.58 5.81
CA ARG A 296 6.83 -18.64 5.44
C ARG A 296 7.80 -18.91 6.55
#